data_1e7f401186d933c9846bbea08b6e2a77
#
_entry.id   1e7f401186d933c9846bbea08b6e2a77
#
_cell.length_a   1.000
_cell.length_b   1.000
_cell.length_c   1.000
_cell.angle_alpha   90.00
_cell.angle_beta   90.00
_cell.angle_gamma   90.00
#
_symmetry.space_group_name_H-M   'P 1'
#
loop_
_entity.id
_entity.type
_entity.pdbx_description
1 polymer ?
#
loop_
_entity_poly.entity_id
_entity_poly.type
_entity_poly.pdbx_seq_one_letter_code
_entity_poly.pdbx_strand_id
1 'polypeptide(L)'
;MTETWLSPNRRILAVSLAGLLILAGVALWTLSFSGAIPRWSGALLLVVAAIAGLVVIVRLFRRRVARQDGKLLIDLGPRPPIPVPIEAVECFFLGSLPTQISGKWGLQSRTVSIVIRLAEREVEYHNRTVSPRLGTWSDGYITIRGSWCEPISPALVNKLNKQLIEAKRASDLIAHEGKAC
;
A
#
# COMPACT_ATOMS: atom_id res chain seq x y z
N MET A 1 -15.29 9.60 9.46
CA MET A 1 -15.32 9.14 8.04
C MET A 1 -13.90 8.91 7.54
N THR A 2 -13.65 7.80 6.83
CA THR A 2 -12.28 7.48 6.33
C THR A 2 -12.14 7.99 4.90
N GLU A 3 -11.26 8.95 4.67
CA GLU A 3 -10.93 9.49 3.35
C GLU A 3 -9.69 8.78 2.79
N THR A 4 -9.77 8.26 1.56
CA THR A 4 -8.64 7.59 0.92
C THR A 4 -7.80 8.60 0.15
N TRP A 5 -6.51 8.72 0.50
CA TRP A 5 -5.58 9.63 -0.16
C TRP A 5 -4.74 8.92 -1.21
N LEU A 6 -4.35 7.68 -0.94
CA LEU A 6 -3.55 6.88 -1.87
C LEU A 6 -4.13 5.47 -2.02
N SER A 7 -4.47 5.11 -3.23
CA SER A 7 -5.07 3.81 -3.58
C SER A 7 -4.00 2.75 -3.90
N PRO A 8 -4.31 1.45 -3.73
CA PRO A 8 -3.44 0.38 -4.21
C PRO A 8 -3.43 0.32 -5.74
N ASN A 9 -2.38 -0.29 -6.30
CA ASN A 9 -2.26 -0.47 -7.74
C ASN A 9 -3.24 -1.55 -8.24
N ARG A 10 -4.37 -1.12 -8.76
CA ARG A 10 -5.42 -2.01 -9.29
C ARG A 10 -4.97 -2.87 -10.46
N ARG A 11 -3.99 -2.41 -11.27
CA ARG A 11 -3.49 -3.15 -12.44
C ARG A 11 -2.76 -4.42 -12.02
N ILE A 12 -1.85 -4.34 -11.05
CA ILE A 12 -1.12 -5.50 -10.54
C ILE A 12 -2.09 -6.49 -9.91
N LEU A 13 -3.07 -6.00 -9.16
CA LEU A 13 -4.08 -6.85 -8.52
C LEU A 13 -4.99 -7.53 -9.55
N ALA A 14 -5.39 -6.82 -10.62
CA ALA A 14 -6.17 -7.41 -11.72
C ALA A 14 -5.39 -8.52 -12.45
N VAL A 15 -4.10 -8.30 -12.75
CA VAL A 15 -3.25 -9.33 -13.36
C VAL A 15 -3.08 -10.53 -12.44
N SER A 16 -2.89 -10.30 -11.13
CA SER A 16 -2.82 -11.40 -10.15
C SER A 16 -4.12 -12.20 -10.09
N LEU A 17 -5.27 -11.54 -10.13
CA LEU A 17 -6.58 -12.19 -10.13
C LEU A 17 -6.78 -13.00 -11.40
N ALA A 18 -6.42 -12.47 -12.58
CA ALA A 18 -6.49 -13.19 -13.83
C ALA A 18 -5.62 -14.47 -13.81
N GLY A 19 -4.40 -14.37 -13.29
CA GLY A 19 -3.53 -15.55 -13.11
C GLY A 19 -4.14 -16.61 -12.18
N LEU A 20 -4.80 -16.20 -11.11
CA LEU A 20 -5.49 -17.10 -10.18
C LEU A 20 -6.72 -17.78 -10.83
N LEU A 21 -7.45 -17.05 -11.68
CA LEU A 21 -8.59 -17.62 -12.43
C LEU A 21 -8.11 -18.69 -13.43
N ILE A 22 -6.99 -18.45 -14.11
CA ILE A 22 -6.36 -19.44 -14.99
C ILE A 22 -5.96 -20.68 -14.19
N LEU A 23 -5.31 -20.48 -13.02
CA LEU A 23 -4.91 -21.59 -12.16
C LEU A 23 -6.11 -22.40 -11.67
N ALA A 24 -7.20 -21.74 -11.28
CA ALA A 24 -8.45 -22.40 -10.89
C ALA A 24 -9.07 -23.19 -12.07
N GLY A 25 -9.04 -22.65 -13.29
CA GLY A 25 -9.49 -23.32 -14.50
C GLY A 25 -8.70 -24.61 -14.79
N VAL A 26 -7.37 -24.54 -14.66
CA VAL A 26 -6.49 -25.72 -14.78
C VAL A 26 -6.80 -26.76 -13.71
N ALA A 27 -7.03 -26.33 -12.47
CA ALA A 27 -7.37 -27.23 -11.38
C ALA A 27 -8.72 -27.94 -11.61
N LEU A 28 -9.74 -27.22 -12.09
CA LEU A 28 -11.03 -27.79 -12.45
C LEU A 28 -10.90 -28.82 -13.62
N TRP A 29 -10.08 -28.46 -14.61
CA TRP A 29 -9.82 -29.35 -15.73
C TRP A 29 -9.15 -30.64 -15.28
N THR A 30 -8.15 -30.60 -14.38
CA THR A 30 -7.49 -31.80 -13.82
C THR A 30 -8.45 -32.67 -13.01
N LEU A 31 -9.45 -32.10 -12.34
CA LEU A 31 -10.49 -32.87 -11.64
C LEU A 31 -11.43 -33.62 -12.61
N SER A 32 -11.67 -33.04 -13.80
CA SER A 32 -12.56 -33.64 -14.82
C SER A 32 -11.91 -34.81 -15.57
N PHE A 33 -10.58 -34.85 -15.59
CA PHE A 33 -9.83 -35.92 -16.23
C PHE A 33 -9.65 -37.12 -15.31
N SER A 34 -10.15 -38.28 -15.71
CA SER A 34 -10.01 -39.58 -15.00
C SER A 34 -8.70 -40.31 -15.32
N GLY A 35 -7.63 -39.60 -15.71
CA GLY A 35 -6.36 -40.17 -16.12
C GLY A 35 -5.36 -40.42 -14.99
N ALA A 36 -4.08 -40.48 -15.35
CA ALA A 36 -2.95 -40.79 -14.44
C ALA A 36 -2.72 -39.78 -13.30
N ILE A 37 -3.38 -38.60 -13.34
CA ILE A 37 -3.23 -37.56 -12.31
C ILE A 37 -4.25 -37.82 -11.19
N PRO A 38 -3.81 -37.98 -9.94
CA PRO A 38 -4.72 -38.25 -8.84
C PRO A 38 -5.63 -37.05 -8.57
N ARG A 39 -6.92 -37.27 -8.40
CA ARG A 39 -7.95 -36.22 -8.19
C ARG A 39 -7.66 -35.30 -7.00
N TRP A 40 -6.95 -35.78 -5.97
CA TRP A 40 -6.56 -34.94 -4.82
C TRP A 40 -5.64 -33.80 -5.20
N SER A 41 -4.83 -33.91 -6.27
CA SER A 41 -3.95 -32.82 -6.73
C SER A 41 -4.75 -31.64 -7.28
N GLY A 42 -5.84 -31.88 -8.00
CA GLY A 42 -6.77 -30.84 -8.46
C GLY A 42 -7.48 -30.15 -7.30
N ALA A 43 -7.91 -30.92 -6.29
CA ALA A 43 -8.53 -30.38 -5.09
C ALA A 43 -7.54 -29.48 -4.29
N LEU A 44 -6.29 -29.92 -4.14
CA LEU A 44 -5.25 -29.13 -3.47
C LEU A 44 -4.98 -27.80 -4.22
N LEU A 45 -4.88 -27.85 -5.55
CA LEU A 45 -4.70 -26.65 -6.39
C LEU A 45 -5.86 -25.67 -6.24
N LEU A 46 -7.11 -26.14 -6.16
CA LEU A 46 -8.26 -25.28 -5.93
C LEU A 46 -8.21 -24.60 -4.56
N VAL A 47 -7.85 -25.33 -3.51
CA VAL A 47 -7.70 -24.76 -2.16
C VAL A 47 -6.62 -23.68 -2.15
N VAL A 48 -5.47 -23.94 -2.77
CA VAL A 48 -4.38 -22.95 -2.87
C VAL A 48 -4.83 -21.73 -3.67
N ALA A 49 -5.51 -21.90 -4.79
CA ALA A 49 -6.04 -20.80 -5.60
C ALA A 49 -7.08 -19.97 -4.82
N ALA A 50 -7.96 -20.63 -4.05
CA ALA A 50 -8.97 -19.95 -3.24
C ALA A 50 -8.32 -19.10 -2.14
N ILE A 51 -7.35 -19.66 -1.39
CA ILE A 51 -6.61 -18.92 -0.35
C ILE A 51 -5.84 -17.73 -0.95
N ALA A 52 -5.12 -17.95 -2.05
CA ALA A 52 -4.40 -16.90 -2.75
C ALA A 52 -5.35 -15.82 -3.27
N GLY A 53 -6.52 -16.21 -3.82
CA GLY A 53 -7.57 -15.29 -4.26
C GLY A 53 -8.09 -14.43 -3.12
N LEU A 54 -8.38 -15.02 -1.98
CA LEU A 54 -8.82 -14.30 -0.79
C LEU A 54 -7.76 -13.27 -0.33
N VAL A 55 -6.48 -13.65 -0.31
CA VAL A 55 -5.38 -12.74 0.02
C VAL A 55 -5.31 -11.57 -0.97
N VAL A 56 -5.45 -11.82 -2.27
CA VAL A 56 -5.45 -10.76 -3.29
C VAL A 56 -6.64 -9.82 -3.09
N ILE A 57 -7.83 -10.35 -2.84
CA ILE A 57 -9.05 -9.58 -2.59
C ILE A 57 -8.88 -8.69 -1.36
N VAL A 58 -8.41 -9.24 -0.23
CA VAL A 58 -8.13 -8.44 0.98
C VAL A 58 -7.13 -7.33 0.71
N ARG A 59 -6.09 -7.60 -0.09
CA ARG A 59 -5.09 -6.59 -0.49
C ARG A 59 -5.66 -5.52 -1.42
N LEU A 60 -6.65 -5.83 -2.23
CA LEU A 60 -7.34 -4.90 -3.12
C LEU A 60 -8.07 -3.80 -2.33
N PHE A 61 -8.67 -4.16 -1.21
CA PHE A 61 -9.43 -3.24 -0.36
C PHE A 61 -8.57 -2.46 0.65
N ARG A 62 -7.30 -2.85 0.86
CA ARG A 62 -6.39 -2.13 1.76
C ARG A 62 -5.92 -0.82 1.13
N ARG A 63 -6.29 0.29 1.76
CA ARG A 63 -5.86 1.64 1.38
C ARG A 63 -4.42 1.85 1.82
N ARG A 64 -3.58 2.43 0.95
CA ARG A 64 -2.16 2.66 1.27
C ARG A 64 -1.96 3.84 2.21
N VAL A 65 -2.69 4.91 1.95
CA VAL A 65 -2.73 6.08 2.81
C VAL A 65 -4.18 6.51 2.91
N ALA A 66 -4.68 6.67 4.13
CA ALA A 66 -6.02 7.15 4.39
C ALA A 66 -6.01 8.13 5.57
N ARG A 67 -6.93 9.08 5.58
CA ARG A 67 -7.17 9.97 6.72
C ARG A 67 -8.34 9.45 7.52
N GLN A 68 -8.17 9.40 8.85
CA GLN A 68 -9.25 9.09 9.78
C GLN A 68 -9.01 9.82 11.10
N ASP A 69 -10.00 10.57 11.56
CA ASP A 69 -10.04 11.20 12.89
C ASP A 69 -8.76 12.03 13.22
N GLY A 70 -8.33 12.88 12.28
CA GLY A 70 -7.14 13.71 12.42
C GLY A 70 -5.80 12.96 12.31
N LYS A 71 -5.82 11.67 11.96
CA LYS A 71 -4.62 10.84 11.80
C LYS A 71 -4.51 10.35 10.36
N LEU A 72 -3.28 10.26 9.89
CA LEU A 72 -2.93 9.61 8.63
C LEU A 72 -2.64 8.14 8.90
N LEU A 73 -3.43 7.24 8.32
CA LEU A 73 -3.24 5.79 8.42
C LEU A 73 -2.36 5.32 7.27
N ILE A 74 -1.19 4.77 7.59
CA ILE A 74 -0.19 4.32 6.61
C ILE A 74 -0.07 2.81 6.66
N ASP A 75 -0.44 2.13 5.55
CA ASP A 75 -0.36 0.67 5.41
C ASP A 75 0.89 0.25 4.64
N LEU A 76 1.92 -0.15 5.36
CA LEU A 76 3.20 -0.66 4.83
C LEU A 76 3.51 -2.08 5.30
N GLY A 77 2.51 -2.89 5.67
CA GLY A 77 2.81 -4.22 6.17
C GLY A 77 1.63 -5.18 6.25
N PRO A 78 1.88 -6.38 6.80
CA PRO A 78 0.83 -7.34 7.13
C PRO A 78 0.04 -6.91 8.39
N ARG A 79 0.62 -6.01 9.19
CA ARG A 79 0.03 -5.46 10.42
C ARG A 79 -1.06 -4.41 10.08
N PRO A 80 -1.89 -4.03 11.07
CA PRO A 80 -2.81 -2.91 10.88
C PRO A 80 -2.07 -1.63 10.49
N PRO A 81 -2.74 -0.69 9.79
CA PRO A 81 -2.18 0.59 9.41
C PRO A 81 -1.63 1.34 10.62
N ILE A 82 -0.49 1.99 10.45
CA ILE A 82 0.15 2.78 11.50
C ILE A 82 -0.46 4.18 11.51
N PRO A 83 -1.09 4.61 12.62
CA PRO A 83 -1.64 5.96 12.73
C PRO A 83 -0.51 6.97 13.00
N VAL A 84 -0.45 8.01 12.18
CA VAL A 84 0.45 9.17 12.35
C VAL A 84 -0.41 10.43 12.48
N PRO A 85 -0.23 11.26 13.51
CA PRO A 85 -0.92 12.55 13.61
C PRO A 85 -0.69 13.39 12.37
N ILE A 86 -1.71 14.10 11.89
CA ILE A 86 -1.59 14.88 10.65
C ILE A 86 -0.63 16.07 10.84
N GLU A 87 -0.51 16.56 12.06
CA GLU A 87 0.41 17.61 12.48
C GLU A 87 1.88 17.18 12.39
N ALA A 88 2.13 15.87 12.56
CA ALA A 88 3.47 15.29 12.42
C ALA A 88 3.92 15.15 10.95
N VAL A 89 3.03 15.28 9.98
CA VAL A 89 3.37 15.18 8.55
C VAL A 89 3.69 16.56 8.01
N GLU A 90 4.89 16.76 7.46
CA GLU A 90 5.29 18.06 6.87
C GLU A 90 4.85 18.19 5.43
N CYS A 91 5.23 17.25 4.59
CA CYS A 91 4.92 17.26 3.15
C CYS A 91 5.04 15.90 2.49
N PHE A 92 4.50 15.80 1.29
CA PHE A 92 4.69 14.70 0.35
C PHE A 92 5.59 15.15 -0.79
N PHE A 93 6.52 14.29 -1.22
CA PHE A 93 7.33 14.56 -2.39
C PHE A 93 7.66 13.27 -3.18
N LEU A 94 8.14 13.46 -4.40
CA LEU A 94 8.58 12.35 -5.24
C LEU A 94 9.97 11.89 -4.82
N GLY A 95 10.10 10.59 -4.64
CA GLY A 95 11.37 9.92 -4.41
C GLY A 95 11.66 8.87 -5.48
N SER A 96 12.84 8.30 -5.43
CA SER A 96 13.22 7.16 -6.24
C SER A 96 13.90 6.11 -5.37
N LEU A 97 13.39 4.88 -5.44
CA LEU A 97 14.01 3.74 -4.78
C LEU A 97 14.58 2.76 -5.81
N PRO A 98 15.71 2.10 -5.51
CA PRO A 98 16.20 1.02 -6.35
C PRO A 98 15.18 -0.11 -6.39
N THR A 99 14.94 -0.64 -7.57
CA THR A 99 14.03 -1.78 -7.76
C THR A 99 14.68 -3.02 -7.15
N GLN A 100 13.94 -3.79 -6.34
CA GLN A 100 14.45 -5.04 -5.76
C GLN A 100 14.61 -6.17 -6.78
N ILE A 101 14.08 -5.99 -7.98
CA ILE A 101 14.29 -6.91 -9.10
C ILE A 101 15.60 -6.49 -9.77
N SER A 102 16.70 -6.80 -9.11
CA SER A 102 18.02 -6.76 -9.74
C SER A 102 18.07 -7.94 -10.70
N GLY A 103 17.68 -7.73 -11.94
CA GLY A 103 17.91 -8.72 -12.99
C GLY A 103 19.41 -9.00 -13.08
N LYS A 104 19.81 -10.23 -13.41
CA LYS A 104 21.20 -10.67 -13.66
C LYS A 104 22.00 -9.80 -14.65
N TRP A 105 21.39 -8.76 -15.19
CA TRP A 105 21.91 -7.89 -16.25
C TRP A 105 22.34 -6.48 -15.76
N GLY A 106 22.48 -6.25 -14.46
CA GLY A 106 23.07 -5.03 -13.91
C GLY A 106 22.27 -3.74 -14.13
N LEU A 107 21.10 -3.78 -14.74
CA LEU A 107 20.22 -2.62 -14.92
C LEU A 107 19.54 -2.29 -13.59
N GLN A 108 20.08 -1.33 -12.86
CA GLN A 108 19.42 -0.71 -11.71
C GLN A 108 18.22 0.12 -12.21
N SER A 109 17.09 -0.51 -12.36
CA SER A 109 15.84 0.19 -12.59
C SER A 109 15.43 0.93 -11.32
N ARG A 110 15.17 2.22 -11.40
CA ARG A 110 14.63 3.02 -10.30
C ARG A 110 13.13 3.10 -10.42
N THR A 111 12.44 2.80 -9.34
CA THR A 111 10.99 2.94 -9.26
C THR A 111 10.65 4.25 -8.56
N VAL A 112 9.76 5.03 -9.17
CA VAL A 112 9.20 6.23 -8.55
C VAL A 112 8.50 5.84 -7.25
N SER A 113 8.70 6.62 -6.21
CA SER A 113 8.12 6.41 -4.89
C SER A 113 7.51 7.70 -4.37
N ILE A 114 6.55 7.60 -3.45
CA ILE A 114 6.10 8.73 -2.64
C ILE A 114 6.87 8.71 -1.34
N VAL A 115 7.42 9.86 -0.97
CA VAL A 115 8.07 10.07 0.31
C VAL A 115 7.23 11.03 1.13
N ILE A 116 6.96 10.65 2.37
CA ILE A 116 6.28 11.46 3.38
C ILE A 116 7.36 11.90 4.35
N ARG A 117 7.53 13.20 4.54
CA ARG A 117 8.42 13.77 5.55
C ARG A 117 7.64 14.01 6.82
N LEU A 118 8.19 13.55 7.93
CA LEU A 118 7.67 13.81 9.26
C LEU A 118 8.43 14.98 9.91
N ALA A 119 7.76 15.69 10.80
CA ALA A 119 8.36 16.78 11.57
C ALA A 119 9.46 16.24 12.50
N GLU A 120 10.59 16.93 12.57
CA GLU A 120 11.75 16.53 13.37
C GLU A 120 11.44 16.41 14.87
N ARG A 121 10.47 17.18 15.35
CA ARG A 121 10.01 17.16 16.75
C ARG A 121 9.31 15.85 17.16
N GLU A 122 8.81 15.08 16.20
CA GLU A 122 8.01 13.88 16.42
C GLU A 122 8.86 12.62 16.38
N VAL A 123 9.89 12.55 17.22
CA VAL A 123 10.91 11.48 17.26
C VAL A 123 10.29 10.09 17.42
N GLU A 124 9.14 9.97 18.08
CA GLU A 124 8.42 8.70 18.26
C GLU A 124 8.07 8.02 16.93
N TYR A 125 7.84 8.82 15.87
CA TYR A 125 7.45 8.33 14.55
C TYR A 125 8.63 8.20 13.58
N HIS A 126 9.89 8.48 13.99
CA HIS A 126 11.02 8.52 13.06
C HIS A 126 11.40 7.14 12.52
N ASN A 127 11.28 6.09 13.35
CA ASN A 127 11.69 4.75 12.95
C ASN A 127 10.60 3.72 13.28
N ARG A 128 10.15 3.00 12.29
CA ARG A 128 9.18 1.91 12.44
C ARG A 128 9.56 0.72 11.55
N THR A 129 9.39 -0.48 12.07
CA THR A 129 9.60 -1.69 11.28
C THR A 129 8.44 -1.93 10.34
N VAL A 130 8.69 -1.81 9.04
CA VAL A 130 7.71 -2.01 7.97
C VAL A 130 8.21 -3.07 6.97
N SER A 131 7.33 -3.51 6.07
CA SER A 131 7.73 -4.47 5.03
C SER A 131 8.61 -3.78 3.97
N PRO A 132 9.88 -4.20 3.78
CA PRO A 132 10.78 -3.61 2.78
C PRO A 132 10.26 -3.71 1.34
N ARG A 133 9.33 -4.64 1.09
CA ARG A 133 8.68 -4.80 -0.23
C ARG A 133 7.72 -3.66 -0.53
N LEU A 134 7.10 -3.05 0.48
CA LEU A 134 6.11 -2.00 0.34
C LEU A 134 6.73 -0.60 0.46
N GLY A 135 7.77 -0.47 1.28
CA GLY A 135 8.45 0.79 1.51
C GLY A 135 9.51 0.71 2.60
N THR A 136 9.99 1.88 3.02
CA THR A 136 10.92 2.04 4.14
C THR A 136 10.39 3.12 5.07
N TRP A 137 10.77 3.02 6.35
CA TRP A 137 10.42 4.03 7.37
C TRP A 137 11.62 4.23 8.27
N SER A 138 12.38 5.27 8.03
CA SER A 138 13.60 5.61 8.78
C SER A 138 13.85 7.11 8.77
N ASP A 139 14.44 7.61 9.85
CA ASP A 139 14.93 8.99 9.99
C ASP A 139 13.86 10.06 9.69
N GLY A 140 12.61 9.80 10.08
CA GLY A 140 11.50 10.71 9.82
C GLY A 140 10.99 10.69 8.37
N TYR A 141 11.46 9.78 7.53
CA TYR A 141 10.99 9.61 6.16
C TYR A 141 10.25 8.30 5.98
N ILE A 142 9.04 8.38 5.43
CA ILE A 142 8.23 7.21 5.08
C ILE A 142 8.21 7.13 3.56
N THR A 143 8.87 6.13 3.00
CA THR A 143 8.91 5.96 1.55
C THR A 143 8.01 4.81 1.14
N ILE A 144 7.03 5.09 0.27
CA ILE A 144 6.08 4.12 -0.26
C ILE A 144 6.45 3.81 -1.71
N ARG A 145 6.67 2.53 -2.03
CA ARG A 145 7.03 2.09 -3.38
C ARG A 145 5.87 2.25 -4.35
N GLY A 146 6.12 2.95 -5.46
CA GLY A 146 5.09 3.22 -6.47
C GLY A 146 4.55 2.00 -7.19
N SER A 147 5.30 0.89 -7.21
CA SER A 147 4.80 -0.38 -7.77
C SER A 147 3.53 -0.89 -7.08
N TRP A 148 3.33 -0.53 -5.81
CA TRP A 148 2.17 -0.97 -5.01
C TRP A 148 1.07 0.07 -4.86
N CYS A 149 1.25 1.24 -5.47
CA CYS A 149 0.30 2.36 -5.43
C CYS A 149 -0.26 2.64 -6.82
N GLU A 150 -1.29 3.46 -6.88
CA GLU A 150 -1.73 4.07 -8.14
C GLU A 150 -0.56 4.81 -8.82
N PRO A 151 -0.62 5.04 -10.14
CA PRO A 151 0.46 5.70 -10.88
C PRO A 151 0.87 7.02 -10.23
N ILE A 152 2.12 7.09 -9.77
CA ILE A 152 2.65 8.27 -9.10
C ILE A 152 3.02 9.32 -10.16
N SER A 153 2.44 10.51 -9.99
CA SER A 153 2.71 11.67 -10.85
C SER A 153 2.91 12.94 -9.99
N PRO A 154 3.55 13.99 -10.53
CA PRO A 154 3.62 15.28 -9.82
C PRO A 154 2.24 15.83 -9.45
N ALA A 155 1.23 15.62 -10.30
CA ALA A 155 -0.15 16.03 -10.03
C ALA A 155 -0.73 15.32 -8.80
N LEU A 156 -0.44 14.03 -8.61
CA LEU A 156 -0.86 13.28 -7.43
C LEU A 156 -0.21 13.84 -6.16
N VAL A 157 1.09 14.12 -6.18
CA VAL A 157 1.80 14.71 -5.04
C VAL A 157 1.25 16.09 -4.68
N ASN A 158 0.98 16.93 -5.68
CA ASN A 158 0.34 18.23 -5.46
C ASN A 158 -1.07 18.09 -4.83
N LYS A 159 -1.84 17.10 -5.27
CA LYS A 159 -3.15 16.78 -4.68
C LYS A 159 -2.99 16.38 -3.20
N LEU A 160 -2.05 15.47 -2.88
CA LEU A 160 -1.78 15.02 -1.52
C LEU A 160 -1.37 16.19 -0.60
N ASN A 161 -0.52 17.09 -1.09
CA ASN A 161 -0.11 18.26 -0.32
C ASN A 161 -1.27 19.25 -0.10
N LYS A 162 -2.16 19.45 -1.08
CA LYS A 162 -3.38 20.24 -0.89
C LYS A 162 -4.29 19.63 0.17
N GLN A 163 -4.55 18.33 0.08
CA GLN A 163 -5.34 17.59 1.08
C GLN A 163 -4.73 17.69 2.48
N LEU A 164 -3.39 17.65 2.59
CA LEU A 164 -2.67 17.81 3.85
C LEU A 164 -2.89 19.21 4.44
N ILE A 165 -2.76 20.27 3.63
CA ILE A 165 -2.98 21.66 4.08
C ILE A 165 -4.43 21.84 4.56
N GLU A 166 -5.40 21.35 3.80
CA GLU A 166 -6.83 21.43 4.17
C GLU A 166 -7.10 20.68 5.47
N ALA A 167 -6.49 19.51 5.62
CA ALA A 167 -6.64 18.68 6.80
C ALA A 167 -6.02 19.34 8.05
N LYS A 168 -4.85 19.97 7.94
CA LYS A 168 -4.23 20.73 9.05
C LYS A 168 -5.08 21.93 9.46
N ARG A 169 -5.59 22.70 8.49
CA ARG A 169 -6.49 23.83 8.78
C ARG A 169 -7.75 23.39 9.51
N ALA A 170 -8.34 22.24 9.11
CA ALA A 170 -9.51 21.70 9.81
C ALA A 170 -9.18 21.25 11.24
N SER A 171 -7.99 20.69 11.48
CA SER A 171 -7.51 20.31 12.81
C SER A 171 -7.31 21.53 13.71
N ASP A 172 -6.70 22.58 13.18
CA ASP A 172 -6.45 23.84 13.91
C ASP A 172 -7.77 24.52 14.32
N LEU A 173 -8.77 24.56 13.45
CA LEU A 173 -10.09 25.14 13.75
C LEU A 173 -10.76 24.40 14.92
N ILE A 174 -10.75 23.07 14.91
CA ILE A 174 -11.33 22.26 15.99
C ILE A 174 -10.59 22.50 17.31
N ALA A 175 -9.25 22.63 17.26
CA ALA A 175 -8.44 22.90 18.45
C ALA A 175 -8.71 24.29 19.04
N HIS A 176 -9.04 25.30 18.21
CA HIS A 176 -9.40 26.63 18.65
C HIS A 176 -10.81 26.70 19.26
N GLU A 177 -11.80 26.03 18.67
CA GLU A 177 -13.15 25.94 19.20
C GLU A 177 -13.20 25.23 20.56
N GLY A 178 -12.42 24.15 20.74
CA GLY A 178 -12.32 23.43 22.02
C GLY A 178 -11.63 24.20 23.16
N LYS A 179 -10.90 25.28 22.86
CA LYS A 179 -10.29 26.15 23.86
C LYS A 179 -11.17 27.35 24.24
N ALA A 180 -12.22 27.63 23.51
CA ALA A 180 -13.11 28.76 23.72
C ALA A 180 -14.32 28.42 24.64
N CYS A 181 -14.48 27.18 25.06
CA CYS A 181 -15.39 26.73 26.11
C CYS A 181 -14.62 26.46 27.40
#